data_a5f7f88ec37d913b45b8345d772788f9
#
_entry.id   a5f7f88ec37d913b45b8345d772788f9
#
_cell.length_a   1.000
_cell.length_b   1.000
_cell.length_c   1.000
_cell.angle_alpha   90.00
_cell.angle_beta   90.00
_cell.angle_gamma   90.00
#
_symmetry.space_group_name_H-M   'P 1'
#
loop_
_entity.id
_entity.type
_entity.pdbx_description
1 polymer ?
#
loop_
_entity_poly.entity_id
_entity_poly.type
_entity_poly.pdbx_seq_one_letter_code
_entity_poly.pdbx_strand_id
1 'polypeptide(L)'
;MEDGAIIHVDYDLFSGETGDLIETTREDIAKEYEMHQEGRTYSPMVCVVGNGNLIPGFETALKEAKVGTEVTVEIEPAEAYGEKDASMVETISIDKLRRAVQDPNSLYLGAPVNINGRQGYLSYLAAGRARIDYNHPMAGKTLKYVFTVVKEVKGKEDKVLGLLESNSGHSGFEVSFKGDDLSIILPQAMLFDTNAAMLKFRLVTMIRDAVECGKISFVEVHEPRVIPDLESDDGDEEDLTKLSVAELKERLKAKVCQSVAKKLS
;
A
#
# COMPACT_ATOMS: atom_id res chain seq x y z
N MET A 1 5.47 7.84 -24.52
CA MET A 1 4.29 7.02 -24.22
C MET A 1 3.03 7.81 -24.56
N GLU A 2 1.95 7.15 -25.00
CA GLU A 2 0.68 7.82 -25.28
C GLU A 2 -0.15 7.98 -24.00
N ASP A 3 -1.02 9.00 -23.97
CA ASP A 3 -1.96 9.15 -22.87
C ASP A 3 -2.89 7.93 -22.77
N GLY A 4 -3.14 7.45 -21.58
CA GLY A 4 -3.87 6.21 -21.32
C GLY A 4 -3.04 4.93 -21.44
N ALA A 5 -1.74 5.01 -21.77
CA ALA A 5 -0.87 3.86 -21.74
C ALA A 5 -0.65 3.39 -20.28
N ILE A 6 -0.78 2.09 -20.05
CA ILE A 6 -0.47 1.48 -18.76
C ILE A 6 0.94 0.91 -18.83
N ILE A 7 1.77 1.32 -17.89
CA ILE A 7 3.20 0.99 -17.85
C ILE A 7 3.62 0.49 -16.48
N HIS A 8 4.64 -0.34 -16.45
CA HIS A 8 5.37 -0.70 -15.25
C HIS A 8 6.67 0.08 -15.22
N VAL A 9 6.94 0.80 -14.15
CA VAL A 9 8.08 1.69 -14.00
C VAL A 9 8.86 1.35 -12.74
N ASP A 10 10.13 1.08 -12.88
CA ASP A 10 11.06 1.13 -11.77
C ASP A 10 11.60 2.54 -11.64
N TYR A 11 11.64 3.05 -10.41
CA TYR A 11 12.18 4.38 -10.15
C TYR A 11 12.90 4.47 -8.80
N ASP A 12 13.81 5.42 -8.75
CA ASP A 12 14.43 5.91 -7.54
C ASP A 12 14.21 7.41 -7.47
N LEU A 13 13.68 7.86 -6.36
CA LEU A 13 13.43 9.27 -6.08
C LEU A 13 14.46 9.78 -5.10
N PHE A 14 15.19 10.81 -5.50
CA PHE A 14 16.18 11.49 -4.69
C PHE A 14 15.78 12.95 -4.41
N SER A 15 16.26 13.48 -3.31
CA SER A 15 16.30 14.92 -3.09
C SER A 15 17.28 15.58 -4.08
N GLY A 16 16.81 16.51 -4.88
CA GLY A 16 17.68 17.27 -5.80
C GLY A 16 18.73 18.12 -5.07
N GLU A 17 18.45 18.52 -3.83
CA GLU A 17 19.34 19.37 -3.03
C GLU A 17 20.43 18.59 -2.31
N THR A 18 20.05 17.45 -1.65
CA THR A 18 20.97 16.68 -0.80
C THR A 18 21.49 15.42 -1.48
N GLY A 19 20.81 14.95 -2.52
CA GLY A 19 21.11 13.66 -3.16
C GLY A 19 20.68 12.44 -2.36
N ASP A 20 19.97 12.64 -1.24
CA ASP A 20 19.48 11.54 -0.41
C ASP A 20 18.34 10.81 -1.11
N LEU A 21 18.33 9.47 -1.02
CA LEU A 21 17.21 8.64 -1.50
C LEU A 21 15.98 8.91 -0.64
N ILE A 22 14.84 9.19 -1.28
CA ILE A 22 13.55 9.42 -0.63
C ILE A 22 12.67 8.18 -0.74
N GLU A 23 12.63 7.58 -1.94
CA GLU A 23 11.82 6.41 -2.23
C GLU A 23 12.41 5.61 -3.39
N THR A 24 12.19 4.29 -3.39
CA THR A 24 12.57 3.42 -4.50
C THR A 24 11.61 2.24 -4.64
N THR A 25 11.43 1.75 -5.87
CA THR A 25 10.76 0.49 -6.19
C THR A 25 11.74 -0.69 -6.20
N ARG A 26 13.04 -0.44 -6.13
CA ARG A 26 14.11 -1.44 -6.27
C ARG A 26 14.67 -1.84 -4.91
N GLU A 27 14.70 -3.14 -4.64
CA GLU A 27 15.17 -3.67 -3.34
C GLU A 27 16.69 -3.50 -3.14
N ASP A 28 17.46 -3.65 -4.20
CA ASP A 28 18.92 -3.48 -4.20
C ASP A 28 19.30 -2.03 -3.83
N ILE A 29 18.65 -1.06 -4.44
CA ILE A 29 18.84 0.36 -4.13
C ILE A 29 18.39 0.69 -2.69
N ALA A 30 17.25 0.13 -2.25
CA ALA A 30 16.81 0.31 -0.87
C ALA A 30 17.84 -0.22 0.15
N LYS A 31 18.50 -1.34 -0.16
CA LYS A 31 19.58 -1.90 0.68
C LYS A 31 20.85 -1.05 0.64
N GLU A 32 21.24 -0.56 -0.53
CA GLU A 32 22.42 0.29 -0.71
C GLU A 32 22.33 1.58 0.10
N TYR A 33 21.13 2.17 0.16
CA TYR A 33 20.88 3.42 0.89
C TYR A 33 20.33 3.20 2.31
N GLU A 34 20.41 1.98 2.86
CA GLU A 34 19.95 1.63 4.21
C GLU A 34 18.47 1.94 4.48
N MET A 35 17.64 1.99 3.43
CA MET A 35 16.19 2.25 3.49
C MET A 35 15.34 0.99 3.34
N HIS A 36 15.97 -0.19 3.32
CA HIS A 36 15.25 -1.45 3.18
C HIS A 36 14.34 -1.70 4.39
N GLN A 37 13.09 -2.07 4.12
CA GLN A 37 12.09 -2.42 5.12
C GLN A 37 11.71 -3.89 5.00
N GLU A 38 11.85 -4.66 6.09
CA GLU A 38 11.40 -6.05 6.13
C GLU A 38 9.89 -6.14 5.93
N GLY A 39 9.47 -7.04 5.03
CA GLY A 39 8.06 -7.24 4.70
C GLY A 39 7.50 -6.29 3.64
N ARG A 40 8.24 -5.29 3.18
CA ARG A 40 7.86 -4.48 2.02
C ARG A 40 8.19 -5.25 0.74
N THR A 41 7.22 -5.36 -0.16
CA THR A 41 7.43 -5.89 -1.50
C THR A 41 7.95 -4.77 -2.41
N TYR A 42 9.14 -4.98 -2.99
CA TYR A 42 9.72 -4.08 -3.98
C TYR A 42 9.35 -4.61 -5.38
N SER A 43 8.64 -3.82 -6.14
CA SER A 43 8.19 -4.17 -7.48
C SER A 43 7.95 -2.91 -8.31
N PRO A 44 8.06 -2.98 -9.65
CA PRO A 44 7.77 -1.87 -10.52
C PRO A 44 6.39 -1.29 -10.24
N MET A 45 6.30 0.02 -10.14
CA MET A 45 5.04 0.74 -9.98
C MET A 45 4.22 0.63 -11.26
N VAL A 46 2.94 0.26 -11.13
CA VAL A 46 1.99 0.28 -12.24
C VAL A 46 1.30 1.63 -12.28
N CYS A 47 1.38 2.33 -13.40
CA CYS A 47 0.72 3.62 -13.56
C CYS A 47 0.13 3.81 -14.96
N VAL A 48 -0.83 4.73 -15.05
CA VAL A 48 -1.48 5.16 -16.30
C VAL A 48 -0.94 6.53 -16.66
N VAL A 49 -0.33 6.64 -17.82
CA VAL A 49 0.24 7.89 -18.31
C VAL A 49 -0.89 8.88 -18.64
N GLY A 50 -0.76 10.12 -18.19
CA GLY A 50 -1.74 11.18 -18.45
C GLY A 50 -3.00 11.14 -17.58
N ASN A 51 -3.01 10.30 -16.52
CA ASN A 51 -4.16 10.17 -15.60
C ASN A 51 -4.18 11.26 -14.49
N GLY A 52 -3.16 12.10 -14.39
CA GLY A 52 -3.06 13.13 -13.36
C GLY A 52 -2.81 12.61 -11.93
N ASN A 53 -2.50 11.33 -11.77
CA ASN A 53 -2.16 10.73 -10.47
C ASN A 53 -0.69 10.90 -10.08
N LEU A 54 0.14 11.28 -11.04
CA LEU A 54 1.56 11.53 -10.85
C LEU A 54 1.83 13.04 -10.86
N ILE A 55 2.99 13.43 -10.35
CA ILE A 55 3.42 14.83 -10.43
C ILE A 55 3.66 15.23 -11.89
N PRO A 56 3.30 16.45 -12.30
CA PRO A 56 3.30 16.86 -13.72
C PRO A 56 4.64 16.67 -14.43
N GLY A 57 5.75 17.02 -13.77
CA GLY A 57 7.09 16.85 -14.35
C GLY A 57 7.46 15.38 -14.60
N PHE A 58 7.04 14.46 -13.72
CA PHE A 58 7.26 13.02 -13.91
C PHE A 58 6.38 12.46 -15.04
N GLU A 59 5.11 12.88 -15.14
CA GLU A 59 4.25 12.50 -16.27
C GLU A 59 4.82 12.94 -17.61
N THR A 60 5.35 14.15 -17.68
CA THR A 60 5.99 14.66 -18.90
C THR A 60 7.19 13.80 -19.29
N ALA A 61 8.05 13.45 -18.31
CA ALA A 61 9.21 12.61 -18.55
C ALA A 61 8.81 11.19 -19.02
N LEU A 62 7.73 10.61 -18.45
CA LEU A 62 7.20 9.31 -18.86
C LEU A 62 6.67 9.30 -20.30
N LYS A 63 6.03 10.40 -20.76
CA LYS A 63 5.55 10.53 -22.15
C LYS A 63 6.71 10.46 -23.15
N GLU A 64 7.87 11.03 -22.81
CA GLU A 64 9.06 11.04 -23.66
C GLU A 64 9.90 9.76 -23.55
N ALA A 65 9.74 8.99 -22.47
CA ALA A 65 10.54 7.81 -22.18
C ALA A 65 10.29 6.65 -23.18
N LYS A 66 11.31 5.79 -23.35
CA LYS A 66 11.24 4.54 -24.13
C LYS A 66 11.37 3.35 -23.20
N VAL A 67 10.66 2.27 -23.51
CA VAL A 67 10.76 1.01 -22.77
C VAL A 67 12.22 0.52 -22.75
N GLY A 68 12.70 0.12 -21.56
CA GLY A 68 14.04 -0.43 -21.34
C GLY A 68 15.16 0.62 -21.30
N THR A 69 14.84 1.91 -21.37
CA THR A 69 15.85 2.98 -21.30
C THR A 69 15.76 3.67 -19.95
N GLU A 70 16.89 3.79 -19.25
CA GLU A 70 16.98 4.56 -18.02
C GLU A 70 16.98 6.06 -18.35
N VAL A 71 16.16 6.79 -17.63
CA VAL A 71 16.01 8.26 -17.76
C VAL A 71 16.23 8.91 -16.41
N THR A 72 17.00 9.97 -16.41
CA THR A 72 17.17 10.84 -15.22
C THR A 72 16.52 12.18 -15.51
N VAL A 73 15.65 12.66 -14.61
CA VAL A 73 14.98 13.94 -14.70
C VAL A 73 15.02 14.66 -13.36
N GLU A 74 15.31 15.96 -13.39
CA GLU A 74 15.15 16.87 -12.26
C GLU A 74 13.85 17.64 -12.44
N ILE A 75 13.03 17.67 -11.38
CA ILE A 75 11.69 18.26 -11.40
C ILE A 75 11.65 19.37 -10.35
N GLU A 76 11.44 20.58 -10.84
CA GLU A 76 11.33 21.76 -9.99
C GLU A 76 10.05 21.73 -9.14
N PRO A 77 10.01 22.42 -7.98
CA PRO A 77 8.86 22.40 -7.09
C PRO A 77 7.53 22.70 -7.77
N ALA A 78 7.50 23.64 -8.72
CA ALA A 78 6.28 24.03 -9.43
C ALA A 78 5.65 22.89 -10.26
N GLU A 79 6.47 21.96 -10.75
CA GLU A 79 6.03 20.78 -11.50
C GLU A 79 6.00 19.50 -10.65
N ALA A 80 6.26 19.63 -9.34
CA ALA A 80 6.23 18.56 -8.35
C ALA A 80 5.08 18.78 -7.35
N TYR A 81 5.40 19.07 -6.11
CA TYR A 81 4.45 19.26 -5.02
C TYR A 81 4.14 20.73 -4.71
N GLY A 82 4.52 21.64 -5.62
CA GLY A 82 4.35 23.08 -5.47
C GLY A 82 5.38 23.75 -4.58
N GLU A 83 5.38 25.06 -4.61
CA GLU A 83 6.21 25.89 -3.75
C GLU A 83 5.70 25.85 -2.30
N LYS A 84 6.57 26.18 -1.36
CA LYS A 84 6.21 26.28 0.06
C LYS A 84 5.35 27.51 0.31
N ASP A 85 4.12 27.32 0.76
CA ASP A 85 3.21 28.42 1.12
C ASP A 85 3.41 28.81 2.60
N ALA A 86 3.89 30.02 2.83
CA ALA A 86 4.08 30.55 4.17
C ALA A 86 2.77 30.71 4.94
N SER A 87 1.63 30.86 4.27
CA SER A 87 0.30 30.91 4.89
C SER A 87 -0.16 29.59 5.47
N MET A 88 0.43 28.48 5.02
CA MET A 88 0.23 27.14 5.53
C MET A 88 1.07 26.82 6.78
N VAL A 89 1.80 27.81 7.31
CA VAL A 89 2.58 27.66 8.56
C VAL A 89 1.90 28.41 9.70
N GLU A 90 1.39 27.67 10.68
CA GLU A 90 0.71 28.23 11.86
C GLU A 90 1.65 28.27 13.07
N THR A 91 1.71 29.41 13.77
CA THR A 91 2.42 29.53 15.06
C THR A 91 1.41 29.50 16.19
N ILE A 92 1.55 28.54 17.11
CA ILE A 92 0.69 28.38 18.30
C ILE A 92 1.53 28.32 19.58
N SER A 93 0.88 28.49 20.73
CA SER A 93 1.55 28.26 22.01
C SER A 93 1.79 26.75 22.23
N ILE A 94 2.87 26.40 22.95
CA ILE A 94 3.16 25.01 23.32
C ILE A 94 1.99 24.42 24.13
N ASP A 95 1.32 25.21 24.99
CA ASP A 95 0.18 24.71 25.77
C ASP A 95 -1.04 24.37 24.89
N LYS A 96 -1.27 25.10 23.79
CA LYS A 96 -2.31 24.77 22.81
C LYS A 96 -1.94 23.48 22.07
N LEU A 97 -0.68 23.32 21.67
CA LEU A 97 -0.20 22.09 21.02
C LEU A 97 -0.36 20.88 21.92
N ARG A 98 0.12 20.95 23.18
CA ARG A 98 0.03 19.85 24.16
C ARG A 98 -1.39 19.38 24.43
N ARG A 99 -2.37 20.29 24.37
CA ARG A 99 -3.80 19.94 24.54
C ARG A 99 -4.41 19.32 23.29
N ALA A 100 -3.85 19.59 22.12
CA ALA A 100 -4.37 19.12 20.84
C ALA A 100 -3.83 17.75 20.44
N VAL A 101 -2.65 17.35 20.94
CA VAL A 101 -2.02 16.05 20.62
C VAL A 101 -2.36 15.00 21.67
N GLN A 102 -2.42 13.73 21.25
CA GLN A 102 -2.73 12.60 22.15
C GLN A 102 -1.60 12.30 23.13
N ASP A 103 -0.34 12.42 22.67
CA ASP A 103 0.86 12.21 23.49
C ASP A 103 1.80 13.42 23.41
N PRO A 104 1.75 14.33 24.40
CA PRO A 104 2.62 15.49 24.46
C PRO A 104 4.12 15.18 24.61
N ASN A 105 4.47 13.94 25.02
CA ASN A 105 5.88 13.56 25.24
C ASN A 105 6.54 13.04 23.95
N SER A 106 5.76 12.72 22.92
CA SER A 106 6.25 12.29 21.62
C SER A 106 6.57 13.44 20.65
N LEU A 107 6.52 14.70 21.12
CA LEU A 107 6.77 15.87 20.30
C LEU A 107 8.27 16.07 20.05
N TYR A 108 8.68 15.96 18.80
CA TYR A 108 10.02 16.31 18.30
C TYR A 108 9.91 17.09 16.99
N LEU A 109 10.98 17.75 16.57
CA LEU A 109 11.01 18.47 15.27
C LEU A 109 10.84 17.46 14.13
N GLY A 110 9.88 17.72 13.24
CA GLY A 110 9.48 16.80 12.18
C GLY A 110 8.36 15.83 12.56
N ALA A 111 7.92 15.80 13.85
CA ALA A 111 6.82 14.93 14.27
C ALA A 111 5.51 15.30 13.54
N PRO A 112 4.73 14.30 13.06
CA PRO A 112 3.42 14.54 12.51
C PRO A 112 2.47 14.94 13.64
N VAL A 113 1.68 15.99 13.42
CA VAL A 113 0.67 16.47 14.36
C VAL A 113 -0.66 16.67 13.67
N ASN A 114 -1.75 16.37 14.38
CA ASN A 114 -3.11 16.65 13.88
C ASN A 114 -3.76 17.69 14.80
N ILE A 115 -4.11 18.84 14.23
CA ILE A 115 -4.78 19.92 14.97
C ILE A 115 -6.08 20.25 14.28
N ASN A 116 -7.18 20.06 14.98
CA ASN A 116 -8.54 20.32 14.48
C ASN A 116 -8.83 19.57 13.15
N GLY A 117 -8.34 18.34 13.00
CA GLY A 117 -8.52 17.53 11.80
C GLY A 117 -7.56 17.87 10.65
N ARG A 118 -6.66 18.86 10.81
CA ARG A 118 -5.61 19.17 9.84
C ARG A 118 -4.30 18.49 10.22
N GLN A 119 -3.76 17.68 9.34
CA GLN A 119 -2.43 17.09 9.50
C GLN A 119 -1.35 18.08 9.08
N GLY A 120 -0.27 18.16 9.87
CA GLY A 120 0.90 18.96 9.60
C GLY A 120 2.13 18.39 10.33
N TYR A 121 3.26 19.08 10.21
CA TYR A 121 4.52 18.67 10.83
C TYR A 121 5.03 19.77 11.75
N LEU A 122 5.58 19.37 12.90
CA LEU A 122 6.17 20.30 13.86
C LEU A 122 7.52 20.81 13.33
N SER A 123 7.55 22.04 12.82
CA SER A 123 8.75 22.64 12.21
C SER A 123 9.61 23.46 13.19
N TYR A 124 9.04 23.85 14.34
CA TYR A 124 9.73 24.62 15.39
C TYR A 124 9.10 24.38 16.76
N LEU A 125 9.95 24.24 17.78
CA LEU A 125 9.50 24.04 19.16
C LEU A 125 10.52 24.70 20.11
N ALA A 126 10.30 25.96 20.47
CA ALA A 126 11.11 26.67 21.46
C ALA A 126 10.41 27.92 21.99
N ALA A 127 10.91 28.47 23.09
CA ALA A 127 10.48 29.75 23.67
C ALA A 127 8.95 29.85 23.89
N GLY A 128 8.30 28.75 24.32
CA GLY A 128 6.86 28.73 24.56
C GLY A 128 6.00 28.70 23.30
N ARG A 129 6.59 28.57 22.10
CA ARG A 129 5.92 28.56 20.80
C ARG A 129 6.26 27.31 19.99
N ALA A 130 5.30 26.87 19.20
CA ALA A 130 5.43 25.80 18.22
C ALA A 130 4.98 26.32 16.85
N ARG A 131 5.69 25.95 15.78
CA ARG A 131 5.25 26.14 14.40
C ARG A 131 4.86 24.82 13.82
N ILE A 132 3.71 24.79 13.18
CA ILE A 132 3.18 23.63 12.47
C ILE A 132 3.12 24.00 11.01
N ASP A 133 3.77 23.21 10.20
CA ASP A 133 3.81 23.32 8.76
C ASP A 133 2.82 22.36 8.14
N TYR A 134 1.79 22.86 7.50
CA TYR A 134 0.73 22.09 6.83
C TYR A 134 1.00 21.92 5.33
N ASN A 135 2.15 22.41 4.82
CA ASN A 135 2.56 22.12 3.46
C ASN A 135 2.82 20.63 3.25
N HIS A 136 2.77 20.18 2.01
CA HIS A 136 3.24 18.84 1.68
C HIS A 136 4.71 18.68 2.08
N PRO A 137 5.17 17.54 2.62
CA PRO A 137 6.57 17.36 3.06
C PRO A 137 7.61 17.57 1.97
N MET A 138 7.22 17.44 0.71
CA MET A 138 8.06 17.65 -0.48
C MET A 138 7.85 19.03 -1.13
N ALA A 139 6.94 19.88 -0.62
CA ALA A 139 6.75 21.23 -1.16
C ALA A 139 8.02 22.07 -1.05
N GLY A 140 8.33 22.81 -2.09
CA GLY A 140 9.52 23.66 -2.20
C GLY A 140 10.83 22.89 -2.41
N LYS A 141 10.78 21.57 -2.69
CA LYS A 141 11.96 20.74 -2.96
C LYS A 141 12.05 20.39 -4.42
N THR A 142 13.23 20.52 -5.00
CA THR A 142 13.57 19.92 -6.29
C THR A 142 13.70 18.40 -6.11
N LEU A 143 13.10 17.63 -7.00
CA LEU A 143 13.11 16.17 -6.97
C LEU A 143 13.91 15.64 -8.16
N LYS A 144 14.72 14.60 -7.92
CA LYS A 144 15.44 13.90 -8.98
C LYS A 144 14.92 12.47 -9.08
N TYR A 145 14.35 12.13 -10.22
CA TYR A 145 13.96 10.78 -10.56
C TYR A 145 14.97 10.11 -11.47
N VAL A 146 15.35 8.89 -11.12
CA VAL A 146 16.04 7.94 -12.02
C VAL A 146 15.06 6.82 -12.25
N PHE A 147 14.60 6.63 -13.48
CA PHE A 147 13.55 5.63 -13.73
C PHE A 147 13.75 4.89 -15.05
N THR A 148 13.17 3.69 -15.11
CA THR A 148 13.13 2.86 -16.32
C THR A 148 11.72 2.34 -16.51
N VAL A 149 11.14 2.56 -17.70
CA VAL A 149 9.90 1.91 -18.10
C VAL A 149 10.22 0.46 -18.42
N VAL A 150 9.83 -0.46 -17.53
CA VAL A 150 10.12 -1.89 -17.66
C VAL A 150 9.33 -2.50 -18.81
N LYS A 151 8.04 -2.20 -18.87
CA LYS A 151 7.15 -2.66 -19.94
C LYS A 151 5.95 -1.73 -20.12
N GLU A 152 5.40 -1.72 -21.33
CA GLU A 152 4.10 -1.17 -21.65
C GLU A 152 3.08 -2.31 -21.77
N VAL A 153 1.95 -2.14 -21.15
CA VAL A 153 0.88 -3.14 -21.12
C VAL A 153 0.00 -2.97 -22.36
N LYS A 154 -0.09 -4.01 -23.20
CA LYS A 154 -0.81 -3.92 -24.49
C LYS A 154 -2.13 -4.71 -24.53
N GLY A 155 -2.29 -5.73 -23.70
CA GLY A 155 -3.49 -6.57 -23.65
C GLY A 155 -4.67 -5.89 -22.94
N LYS A 156 -5.93 -6.15 -23.37
CA LYS A 156 -7.13 -5.65 -22.67
C LYS A 156 -7.19 -6.12 -21.23
N GLU A 157 -6.89 -7.40 -20.97
CA GLU A 157 -6.87 -8.01 -19.64
C GLU A 157 -5.78 -7.40 -18.76
N ASP A 158 -4.58 -7.27 -19.30
CA ASP A 158 -3.45 -6.69 -18.59
C ASP A 158 -3.68 -5.20 -18.28
N LYS A 159 -4.34 -4.45 -19.18
CA LYS A 159 -4.73 -3.05 -18.94
C LYS A 159 -5.70 -2.95 -17.77
N VAL A 160 -6.72 -3.81 -17.75
CA VAL A 160 -7.67 -3.85 -16.64
C VAL A 160 -6.97 -4.23 -15.35
N LEU A 161 -6.08 -5.23 -15.37
CA LEU A 161 -5.31 -5.65 -14.20
C LEU A 161 -4.47 -4.49 -13.64
N GLY A 162 -3.73 -3.79 -14.50
CA GLY A 162 -2.94 -2.63 -14.11
C GLY A 162 -3.78 -1.50 -13.51
N LEU A 163 -4.96 -1.23 -14.06
CA LEU A 163 -5.91 -0.24 -13.49
C LEU A 163 -6.42 -0.67 -12.12
N LEU A 164 -6.75 -1.95 -11.94
CA LEU A 164 -7.22 -2.49 -10.67
C LEU A 164 -6.14 -2.34 -9.60
N GLU A 165 -4.92 -2.79 -9.86
CA GLU A 165 -3.82 -2.76 -8.90
C GLU A 165 -3.40 -1.32 -8.54
N SER A 166 -3.24 -0.43 -9.54
CA SER A 166 -2.81 0.94 -9.30
C SER A 166 -3.81 1.80 -8.52
N ASN A 167 -5.11 1.48 -8.62
CA ASN A 167 -6.17 2.28 -7.99
C ASN A 167 -6.74 1.67 -6.71
N SER A 168 -6.55 0.37 -6.49
CA SER A 168 -7.03 -0.30 -5.28
C SER A 168 -5.98 -0.40 -4.18
N GLY A 169 -4.69 -0.40 -4.55
CA GLY A 169 -3.60 -0.74 -3.64
C GLY A 169 -3.55 -2.23 -3.27
N HIS A 170 -4.37 -3.07 -3.93
CA HIS A 170 -4.41 -4.51 -3.76
C HIS A 170 -3.83 -5.19 -5.01
N SER A 171 -3.18 -6.33 -4.84
CA SER A 171 -2.72 -7.22 -5.90
C SER A 171 -3.45 -8.55 -5.86
N GLY A 172 -3.34 -9.36 -6.92
CA GLY A 172 -3.93 -10.69 -6.98
C GLY A 172 -5.36 -10.70 -7.53
N PHE A 173 -5.73 -9.73 -8.34
CA PHE A 173 -6.95 -9.79 -9.17
C PHE A 173 -6.75 -10.79 -10.29
N GLU A 174 -7.82 -11.53 -10.63
CA GLU A 174 -7.86 -12.30 -11.86
C GLU A 174 -8.88 -11.68 -12.82
N VAL A 175 -8.43 -11.43 -14.05
CA VAL A 175 -9.22 -10.73 -15.07
C VAL A 175 -9.43 -11.68 -16.24
N SER A 176 -10.66 -11.78 -16.71
CA SER A 176 -10.98 -12.57 -17.91
C SER A 176 -12.09 -11.93 -18.73
N PHE A 177 -11.93 -11.99 -20.06
CA PHE A 177 -12.95 -11.57 -21.00
C PHE A 177 -13.66 -12.78 -21.62
N LYS A 178 -14.99 -12.72 -21.67
CA LYS A 178 -15.82 -13.66 -22.43
C LYS A 178 -16.61 -12.89 -23.50
N GLY A 179 -16.05 -12.83 -24.71
CA GLY A 179 -16.48 -11.84 -25.70
C GLY A 179 -16.13 -10.44 -25.21
N ASP A 180 -17.13 -9.55 -25.12
CA ASP A 180 -16.94 -8.20 -24.58
C ASP A 180 -17.24 -8.11 -23.07
N ASP A 181 -17.77 -9.17 -22.47
CA ASP A 181 -18.10 -9.20 -21.04
C ASP A 181 -16.84 -9.46 -20.20
N LEU A 182 -16.61 -8.61 -19.21
CA LEU A 182 -15.48 -8.63 -18.29
C LEU A 182 -15.87 -9.25 -16.95
N SER A 183 -15.08 -10.24 -16.51
CA SER A 183 -15.18 -10.83 -15.19
C SER A 183 -13.89 -10.56 -14.41
N ILE A 184 -14.05 -10.05 -13.19
CA ILE A 184 -12.96 -9.68 -12.28
C ILE A 184 -13.15 -10.44 -10.99
N ILE A 185 -12.24 -11.37 -10.67
CA ILE A 185 -12.18 -12.04 -9.37
C ILE A 185 -11.41 -11.14 -8.41
N LEU A 186 -12.01 -10.88 -7.26
CA LEU A 186 -11.46 -9.99 -6.25
C LEU A 186 -10.49 -10.75 -5.32
N PRO A 187 -9.33 -10.16 -4.96
CA PRO A 187 -8.46 -10.74 -3.96
C PRO A 187 -9.12 -10.74 -2.59
N GLN A 188 -8.81 -11.73 -1.75
CA GLN A 188 -9.40 -11.88 -0.41
C GLN A 188 -9.20 -10.63 0.46
N ALA A 189 -8.07 -9.95 0.34
CA ALA A 189 -7.80 -8.72 1.09
C ALA A 189 -8.83 -7.63 0.84
N MET A 190 -9.38 -7.55 -0.38
CA MET A 190 -10.39 -6.56 -0.76
C MET A 190 -11.77 -6.87 -0.18
N LEU A 191 -12.06 -8.13 0.20
CA LEU A 191 -13.34 -8.50 0.82
C LEU A 191 -13.52 -7.89 2.22
N PHE A 192 -12.42 -7.51 2.87
CA PHE A 192 -12.42 -6.88 4.19
C PHE A 192 -12.24 -5.36 4.14
N ASP A 193 -12.10 -4.78 2.94
CA ASP A 193 -11.98 -3.33 2.77
C ASP A 193 -13.34 -2.64 2.93
N THR A 194 -13.46 -1.79 3.92
CA THR A 194 -14.70 -1.02 4.20
C THR A 194 -15.09 -0.09 3.05
N ASN A 195 -14.14 0.30 2.21
CA ASN A 195 -14.34 1.20 1.07
C ASN A 195 -14.57 0.45 -0.25
N ALA A 196 -14.58 -0.90 -0.24
CA ALA A 196 -14.66 -1.72 -1.44
C ALA A 196 -15.83 -1.36 -2.38
N ALA A 197 -17.00 -0.97 -1.84
CA ALA A 197 -18.16 -0.60 -2.65
C ALA A 197 -17.91 0.67 -3.48
N MET A 198 -17.38 1.72 -2.86
CA MET A 198 -17.03 2.98 -3.53
C MET A 198 -15.89 2.78 -4.53
N LEU A 199 -14.91 1.96 -4.15
CA LEU A 199 -13.79 1.62 -5.02
C LEU A 199 -14.25 0.87 -6.27
N LYS A 200 -15.11 -0.16 -6.14
CA LYS A 200 -15.71 -0.88 -7.28
C LYS A 200 -16.43 0.07 -8.23
N PHE A 201 -17.22 1.02 -7.68
CA PHE A 201 -17.93 2.00 -8.50
C PHE A 201 -16.97 2.88 -9.33
N ARG A 202 -15.89 3.38 -8.70
CA ARG A 202 -14.86 4.17 -9.37
C ARG A 202 -14.12 3.35 -10.44
N LEU A 203 -13.74 2.11 -10.10
CA LEU A 203 -13.07 1.21 -11.04
C LEU A 203 -13.90 0.91 -12.28
N VAL A 204 -15.22 0.74 -12.16
CA VAL A 204 -16.11 0.54 -13.32
C VAL A 204 -16.01 1.70 -14.31
N THR A 205 -16.02 2.95 -13.82
CA THR A 205 -15.90 4.14 -14.69
C THR A 205 -14.54 4.14 -15.39
N MET A 206 -13.46 3.97 -14.63
CA MET A 206 -12.10 3.97 -15.16
C MET A 206 -11.84 2.86 -16.20
N ILE A 207 -12.37 1.65 -15.96
CA ILE A 207 -12.24 0.54 -16.89
C ILE A 207 -12.98 0.86 -18.20
N ARG A 208 -14.19 1.43 -18.14
CA ARG A 208 -14.96 1.80 -19.32
C ARG A 208 -14.30 2.89 -20.15
N ASP A 209 -13.60 3.82 -19.49
CA ASP A 209 -12.86 4.90 -20.16
C ASP A 209 -11.59 4.37 -20.85
N ALA A 210 -10.98 3.32 -20.29
CA ALA A 210 -9.70 2.78 -20.77
C ALA A 210 -9.83 1.61 -21.76
N VAL A 211 -10.91 0.84 -21.65
CA VAL A 211 -11.11 -0.40 -22.44
C VAL A 211 -12.57 -0.53 -22.86
N GLU A 212 -12.79 -0.73 -24.15
CA GLU A 212 -14.14 -1.10 -24.64
C GLU A 212 -14.53 -2.46 -24.06
N CYS A 213 -15.56 -2.48 -23.24
CA CYS A 213 -16.11 -3.68 -22.61
C CYS A 213 -17.64 -3.57 -22.47
N GLY A 214 -18.30 -4.72 -22.45
CA GLY A 214 -19.73 -4.86 -22.21
C GLY A 214 -20.06 -4.85 -20.72
N LYS A 215 -20.58 -5.97 -20.23
CA LYS A 215 -20.89 -6.16 -18.82
C LYS A 215 -19.62 -6.33 -17.98
N ILE A 216 -19.55 -5.63 -16.86
CA ILE A 216 -18.48 -5.81 -15.87
C ILE A 216 -19.06 -6.55 -14.66
N SER A 217 -18.43 -7.66 -14.28
CA SER A 217 -18.82 -8.45 -13.12
C SER A 217 -17.67 -8.56 -12.13
N PHE A 218 -17.92 -8.23 -10.87
CA PHE A 218 -17.01 -8.52 -9.76
C PHE A 218 -17.43 -9.83 -9.10
N VAL A 219 -16.49 -10.75 -8.96
CA VAL A 219 -16.71 -12.08 -8.40
C VAL A 219 -15.95 -12.19 -7.09
N GLU A 220 -16.65 -12.51 -6.02
CA GLU A 220 -16.11 -12.80 -4.70
C GLU A 220 -16.01 -14.32 -4.56
N VAL A 221 -14.80 -14.84 -4.37
CA VAL A 221 -14.56 -16.27 -4.21
C VAL A 221 -14.29 -16.55 -2.73
N HIS A 222 -15.12 -17.41 -2.15
CA HIS A 222 -14.94 -17.91 -0.80
C HIS A 222 -14.53 -19.39 -0.88
N GLU A 223 -13.27 -19.65 -0.53
CA GLU A 223 -12.75 -21.02 -0.49
C GLU A 223 -13.52 -21.86 0.54
N PRO A 224 -13.72 -23.15 0.27
CA PRO A 224 -14.32 -24.06 1.23
C PRO A 224 -13.48 -24.11 2.51
N ARG A 225 -14.15 -24.14 3.65
CA ARG A 225 -13.47 -24.25 4.93
C ARG A 225 -12.67 -25.56 4.95
N VAL A 226 -11.35 -25.48 4.95
CA VAL A 226 -10.49 -26.62 5.24
C VAL A 226 -10.71 -26.93 6.72
N ILE A 227 -11.57 -27.91 7.01
CA ILE A 227 -11.62 -28.53 8.33
C ILE A 227 -10.34 -29.37 8.36
N PRO A 228 -9.37 -29.10 9.26
CA PRO A 228 -8.27 -30.03 9.42
C PRO A 228 -8.89 -31.39 9.68
N ASP A 229 -8.58 -32.39 8.87
CA ASP A 229 -8.89 -33.76 9.21
C ASP A 229 -8.34 -33.93 10.62
N LEU A 230 -9.24 -34.10 11.60
CA LEU A 230 -8.87 -34.69 12.84
C LEU A 230 -8.33 -36.03 12.41
N GLU A 231 -6.99 -36.18 12.34
CA GLU A 231 -6.37 -37.49 12.22
C GLU A 231 -7.14 -38.36 13.17
N SER A 232 -7.90 -39.27 12.61
CA SER A 232 -8.49 -40.35 13.36
C SER A 232 -7.30 -41.03 14.02
N ASP A 233 -7.08 -40.70 15.28
CA ASP A 233 -6.17 -41.45 16.14
C ASP A 233 -6.79 -42.86 16.19
N ASP A 234 -6.37 -43.70 15.22
CA ASP A 234 -6.68 -45.13 15.17
C ASP A 234 -6.01 -45.86 16.34
N GLY A 235 -5.97 -45.23 17.49
CA GLY A 235 -5.66 -45.80 18.77
C GLY A 235 -6.93 -46.39 19.33
N ASP A 236 -6.99 -47.74 19.27
CA ASP A 236 -7.92 -48.63 19.97
C ASP A 236 -9.13 -47.91 20.61
N GLU A 237 -10.31 -48.10 20.03
CA GLU A 237 -11.60 -47.81 20.68
C GLU A 237 -11.72 -48.63 21.96
N GLU A 238 -10.95 -48.29 22.99
CA GLU A 238 -11.21 -48.79 24.34
C GLU A 238 -12.57 -48.25 24.77
N ASP A 239 -13.49 -49.18 25.00
CA ASP A 239 -14.85 -48.92 25.45
C ASP A 239 -14.83 -48.17 26.79
N LEU A 240 -14.78 -46.82 26.69
CA LEU A 240 -14.73 -45.90 27.83
C LEU A 240 -15.91 -46.09 28.81
N THR A 241 -16.99 -46.81 28.37
CA THR A 241 -18.13 -47.08 29.22
C THR A 241 -17.84 -48.10 30.32
N LYS A 242 -16.74 -48.86 30.21
CA LYS A 242 -16.29 -49.85 31.21
C LYS A 242 -15.34 -49.30 32.27
N LEU A 243 -14.91 -48.03 32.13
CA LEU A 243 -13.97 -47.40 33.07
C LEU A 243 -14.71 -46.75 34.24
N SER A 244 -14.13 -46.86 35.42
CA SER A 244 -14.67 -46.15 36.59
C SER A 244 -14.41 -44.63 36.49
N VAL A 245 -15.21 -43.86 37.19
CA VAL A 245 -15.07 -42.36 37.22
C VAL A 245 -13.67 -41.91 37.69
N ALA A 246 -13.00 -42.71 38.52
CA ALA A 246 -11.64 -42.44 39.00
C ALA A 246 -10.63 -42.58 37.85
N GLU A 247 -10.68 -43.66 37.09
CA GLU A 247 -9.81 -43.92 35.92
C GLU A 247 -10.00 -42.94 34.80
N LEU A 248 -11.27 -42.50 34.52
CA LEU A 248 -11.57 -41.47 33.57
C LEU A 248 -10.94 -40.11 33.96
N LYS A 249 -10.97 -39.77 35.24
CA LYS A 249 -10.32 -38.52 35.74
C LYS A 249 -8.78 -38.56 35.66
N GLU A 250 -8.16 -39.69 35.90
CA GLU A 250 -6.70 -39.81 35.75
C GLU A 250 -6.28 -39.71 34.29
N ARG A 251 -6.97 -40.34 33.36
CA ARG A 251 -6.69 -40.25 31.93
C ARG A 251 -6.90 -38.83 31.39
N LEU A 252 -7.95 -38.15 31.83
CA LEU A 252 -8.18 -36.75 31.48
C LEU A 252 -7.03 -35.83 31.92
N LYS A 253 -6.53 -36.04 33.14
CA LYS A 253 -5.36 -35.31 33.63
C LYS A 253 -4.10 -35.59 32.82
N ALA A 254 -3.84 -36.85 32.45
CA ALA A 254 -2.71 -37.24 31.63
C ALA A 254 -2.77 -36.61 30.20
N LYS A 255 -3.92 -36.65 29.55
CA LYS A 255 -4.09 -36.01 28.24
C LYS A 255 -3.97 -34.49 28.27
N VAL A 256 -4.45 -33.82 29.31
CA VAL A 256 -4.28 -32.37 29.50
C VAL A 256 -2.80 -32.01 29.69
N CYS A 257 -2.06 -32.79 30.49
CA CYS A 257 -0.62 -32.58 30.67
C CYS A 257 0.19 -32.79 29.37
N GLN A 258 -0.16 -33.79 28.55
CA GLN A 258 0.51 -34.01 27.26
C GLN A 258 0.20 -32.88 26.24
N SER A 259 -1.04 -32.37 26.22
CA SER A 259 -1.41 -31.28 25.33
C SER A 259 -0.75 -29.94 25.70
N VAL A 260 -0.50 -29.71 27.00
CA VAL A 260 0.23 -28.52 27.48
C VAL A 260 1.73 -28.65 27.18
N ALA A 261 2.31 -29.82 27.31
CA ALA A 261 3.72 -30.07 26.99
C ALA A 261 4.00 -29.89 25.47
N LYS A 262 3.07 -30.31 24.61
CA LYS A 262 3.17 -30.14 23.14
C LYS A 262 3.02 -28.66 22.68
N LYS A 263 2.49 -27.78 23.52
CA LYS A 263 2.37 -26.34 23.23
C LYS A 263 3.55 -25.51 23.74
N LEU A 264 4.44 -26.11 24.51
CA LEU A 264 5.61 -25.45 25.14
C LEU A 264 6.95 -25.89 24.52
N SER A 265 6.92 -26.80 23.56
CA SER A 265 8.05 -27.21 22.70
C SER A 265 7.88 -26.62 21.29
#